data_7f8d53553b383ba57699379e85ddc079
#
_entry.id   7f8d53553b383ba57699379e85ddc079
#
_cell.length_a   1.000
_cell.length_b   1.000
_cell.length_c   1.000
_cell.angle_alpha   90.00
_cell.angle_beta   90.00
_cell.angle_gamma   90.00
#
_symmetry.space_group_name_H-M   'P 1'
#
loop_
_entity.id
_entity.type
_entity.pdbx_description
1 polymer ?
#
loop_
_entity_poly.entity_id
_entity_poly.type
_entity_poly.pdbx_seq_one_letter_code
_entity_poly.pdbx_strand_id
1 'polypeptide(L)'
;MYEQYDRLVIYFDGASKNNPRGPAGGGWLIYEMDEYGTNSYRIASGQKYFGYNVSNNQAEYRGLDAALEYLIDESISCGELCIRGDSEIVLKQLEGYYRVRSPKMIRLYNQTLDKLSSIQYNSITYEHIDRAKNYEADQNANQAIIDECDNIW
;
A
#
# COMPACT_ATOMS: atom_id res chain seq x y z
N MET A 1 19.43 3.23 -11.84
CA MET A 1 20.36 3.14 -10.72
C MET A 1 19.77 2.20 -9.67
N TYR A 2 20.62 1.46 -8.99
CA TYR A 2 20.23 0.40 -8.07
C TYR A 2 20.49 0.86 -6.64
N GLU A 3 19.45 0.79 -5.78
CA GLU A 3 19.56 1.15 -4.37
C GLU A 3 19.21 -0.04 -3.49
N GLN A 4 19.97 -0.24 -2.42
CA GLN A 4 19.76 -1.32 -1.48
C GLN A 4 19.73 -0.81 -0.05
N TYR A 5 18.73 -1.30 0.69
CA TYR A 5 18.52 -0.98 2.10
C TYR A 5 18.49 -2.25 2.94
N ASP A 6 18.86 -2.14 4.20
CA ASP A 6 18.75 -3.28 5.10
C ASP A 6 17.30 -3.60 5.42
N ARG A 7 16.52 -2.58 5.78
CA ARG A 7 15.12 -2.74 6.18
C ARG A 7 14.27 -1.61 5.65
N LEU A 8 13.19 -1.98 4.98
CA LEU A 8 12.18 -1.03 4.52
C LEU A 8 10.82 -1.36 5.12
N VAL A 9 10.03 -0.33 5.39
CA VAL A 9 8.63 -0.49 5.75
C VAL A 9 7.76 0.32 4.81
N ILE A 10 6.67 -0.30 4.37
CA ILE A 10 5.63 0.34 3.58
C ILE A 10 4.40 0.52 4.47
N TYR A 11 3.87 1.74 4.53
CA TYR A 11 2.55 2.03 5.06
C TYR A 11 1.63 2.27 3.88
N PHE A 12 0.46 1.64 3.88
CA PHE A 12 -0.51 1.82 2.79
C PHE A 12 -1.91 1.97 3.34
N ASP A 13 -2.76 2.64 2.56
CA ASP A 13 -4.17 2.79 2.88
C ASP A 13 -4.97 2.98 1.59
N GLY A 14 -6.27 2.71 1.67
CA GLY A 14 -7.20 2.94 0.61
C GLY A 14 -8.46 3.57 1.18
N ALA A 15 -9.07 4.47 0.42
CA ALA A 15 -10.29 5.14 0.80
C ALA A 15 -11.31 5.05 -0.33
N SER A 16 -12.55 4.77 0.00
CA SER A 16 -13.65 4.76 -0.97
C SER A 16 -14.84 5.48 -0.35
N LYS A 17 -15.25 6.60 -0.96
CA LYS A 17 -16.41 7.35 -0.49
C LYS A 17 -17.69 6.67 -0.97
N ASN A 18 -18.71 6.61 -0.10
CA ASN A 18 -19.92 5.86 -0.39
C ASN A 18 -19.63 4.45 -0.89
N ASN A 19 -18.69 3.80 -0.22
CA ASN A 19 -18.16 2.48 -0.58
C ASN A 19 -19.25 1.53 -1.09
N PRO A 20 -19.22 1.05 -2.35
CA PRO A 20 -18.15 1.19 -3.35
C PRO A 20 -18.39 2.23 -4.45
N ARG A 21 -19.41 3.07 -4.35
CA ARG A 21 -19.91 3.87 -5.50
C ARG A 21 -19.20 5.18 -5.74
N GLY A 22 -18.71 5.81 -4.68
CA GLY A 22 -18.07 7.11 -4.79
C GLY A 22 -16.62 7.04 -5.24
N PRO A 23 -15.94 8.18 -5.23
CA PRO A 23 -14.54 8.21 -5.64
C PRO A 23 -13.63 7.51 -4.63
N ALA A 24 -12.54 6.93 -5.14
CA ALA A 24 -11.60 6.18 -4.33
C ALA A 24 -10.17 6.63 -4.59
N GLY A 25 -9.33 6.46 -3.60
CA GLY A 25 -7.91 6.78 -3.69
C GLY A 25 -7.07 5.89 -2.81
N GLY A 26 -5.77 5.91 -3.04
CA GLY A 26 -4.80 5.19 -2.23
C GLY A 26 -3.68 6.11 -1.80
N GLY A 27 -3.09 5.78 -0.66
CA GLY A 27 -1.95 6.51 -0.12
C GLY A 27 -0.91 5.55 0.43
N TRP A 28 0.33 5.99 0.40
CA TRP A 28 1.43 5.14 0.87
C TRP A 28 2.64 5.97 1.26
N LEU A 29 3.46 5.37 2.14
CA LEU A 29 4.75 5.93 2.54
C LEU A 29 5.74 4.78 2.64
N ILE A 30 7.01 5.07 2.35
CA ILE A 30 8.10 4.11 2.47
C ILE A 30 9.17 4.73 3.35
N TYR A 31 9.55 4.02 4.41
CA TYR A 31 10.62 4.42 5.32
C TYR A 31 11.72 3.37 5.35
N GLU A 32 12.96 3.85 5.54
CA GLU A 32 14.02 2.98 6.02
C GLU A 32 13.82 2.79 7.52
N MET A 33 13.96 1.54 8.00
CA MET A 33 13.89 1.23 9.43
C MET A 33 15.28 0.91 9.96
N ASP A 34 15.53 1.31 11.21
CA ASP A 34 16.75 0.92 11.91
C ASP A 34 16.62 -0.52 12.45
N GLU A 35 17.68 -1.00 13.10
CA GLU A 35 17.72 -2.36 13.67
C GLU A 35 16.72 -2.58 14.80
N TYR A 36 16.17 -1.51 15.37
CA TYR A 36 15.20 -1.58 16.46
C TYR A 36 13.76 -1.51 15.96
N GLY A 37 13.56 -1.43 14.64
CA GLY A 37 12.22 -1.33 14.05
C GLY A 37 11.64 0.07 14.05
N THR A 38 12.46 1.09 14.30
CA THR A 38 12.05 2.49 14.29
C THR A 38 12.27 3.09 12.90
N ASN A 39 11.32 3.90 12.45
CA ASN A 39 11.47 4.61 11.17
C ASN A 39 12.56 5.67 11.31
N SER A 40 13.60 5.55 10.49
CA SER A 40 14.75 6.46 10.56
C SER A 40 14.79 7.50 9.45
N TYR A 41 14.27 7.15 8.26
CA TYR A 41 14.35 8.04 7.11
C TYR A 41 13.22 7.75 6.13
N ARG A 42 12.48 8.80 5.74
CA ARG A 42 11.43 8.64 4.73
C ARG A 42 12.02 8.68 3.33
N ILE A 43 11.85 7.59 2.59
CA ILE A 43 12.37 7.45 1.24
C ILE A 43 11.41 8.08 0.24
N ALA A 44 10.11 7.82 0.40
CA ALA A 44 9.10 8.28 -0.54
C ALA A 44 7.72 8.26 0.07
N SER A 45 6.82 9.01 -0.53
CA SER A 45 5.40 8.95 -0.22
C SER A 45 4.62 9.22 -1.50
N GLY A 46 3.38 8.79 -1.56
CA GLY A 46 2.57 9.03 -2.73
C GLY A 46 1.09 8.88 -2.47
N GLN A 47 0.34 9.30 -3.47
CA GLN A 47 -1.10 9.18 -3.50
C GLN A 47 -1.54 8.90 -4.93
N LYS A 48 -2.67 8.21 -5.09
CA LYS A 48 -3.19 7.87 -6.40
C LYS A 48 -4.71 7.87 -6.38
N TYR A 49 -5.31 8.50 -7.38
CA TYR A 49 -6.75 8.50 -7.56
C TYR A 49 -7.16 7.28 -8.41
N PHE A 50 -8.22 6.59 -7.98
CA PHE A 50 -8.66 5.35 -8.64
C PHE A 50 -10.01 5.47 -9.37
N GLY A 51 -10.67 6.62 -9.27
CA GLY A 51 -11.99 6.80 -9.89
C GLY A 51 -13.12 6.28 -9.02
N TYR A 52 -14.21 5.93 -9.65
CA TYR A 52 -15.44 5.50 -8.99
C TYR A 52 -15.60 3.99 -9.04
N ASN A 53 -16.49 3.47 -8.22
CA ASN A 53 -16.85 2.04 -8.19
C ASN A 53 -15.68 1.14 -7.82
N VAL A 54 -14.83 1.63 -6.93
CA VAL A 54 -13.73 0.89 -6.33
C VAL A 54 -14.03 0.76 -4.84
N SER A 55 -14.16 -0.46 -4.35
CA SER A 55 -14.45 -0.71 -2.94
C SER A 55 -13.27 -0.35 -2.05
N ASN A 56 -13.51 -0.24 -0.73
CA ASN A 56 -12.44 -0.02 0.24
C ASN A 56 -11.34 -1.08 0.11
N ASN A 57 -11.71 -2.35 0.03
CA ASN A 57 -10.73 -3.43 -0.09
C ASN A 57 -9.93 -3.36 -1.39
N GLN A 58 -10.59 -3.01 -2.49
CA GLN A 58 -9.91 -2.79 -3.77
C GLN A 58 -8.94 -1.61 -3.67
N ALA A 59 -9.36 -0.52 -3.06
CA ALA A 59 -8.51 0.67 -2.89
C ALA A 59 -7.29 0.36 -2.02
N GLU A 60 -7.45 -0.48 -0.99
CA GLU A 60 -6.34 -0.92 -0.14
C GLU A 60 -5.27 -1.67 -0.96
N TYR A 61 -5.68 -2.66 -1.75
CA TYR A 61 -4.75 -3.39 -2.61
C TYR A 61 -4.06 -2.46 -3.59
N ARG A 62 -4.81 -1.56 -4.20
CA ARG A 62 -4.27 -0.64 -5.21
C ARG A 62 -3.34 0.41 -4.60
N GLY A 63 -3.59 0.81 -3.35
CA GLY A 63 -2.69 1.68 -2.61
C GLY A 63 -1.35 1.00 -2.34
N LEU A 64 -1.38 -0.26 -1.91
CA LEU A 64 -0.18 -1.05 -1.73
C LEU A 64 0.55 -1.25 -3.05
N ASP A 65 -0.17 -1.58 -4.12
CA ASP A 65 0.42 -1.77 -5.44
C ASP A 65 1.18 -0.54 -5.92
N ALA A 66 0.67 0.66 -5.64
CA ALA A 66 1.35 1.90 -6.02
C ALA A 66 2.69 2.04 -5.30
N ALA A 67 2.77 1.66 -4.03
CA ALA A 67 4.02 1.67 -3.28
C ALA A 67 5.01 0.65 -3.84
N LEU A 68 4.53 -0.57 -4.14
CA LEU A 68 5.38 -1.62 -4.71
C LEU A 68 5.91 -1.22 -6.08
N GLU A 69 5.07 -0.58 -6.89
CA GLU A 69 5.46 -0.10 -8.21
C GLU A 69 6.57 0.94 -8.12
N TYR A 70 6.52 1.81 -7.12
CA TYR A 70 7.60 2.76 -6.86
C TYR A 70 8.91 2.02 -6.61
N LEU A 71 8.93 0.99 -5.75
CA LEU A 71 10.13 0.22 -5.48
C LEU A 71 10.67 -0.45 -6.74
N ILE A 72 9.78 -0.98 -7.57
CA ILE A 72 10.15 -1.63 -8.83
C ILE A 72 10.76 -0.61 -9.81
N ASP A 73 10.08 0.51 -10.01
CA ASP A 73 10.50 1.54 -10.97
C ASP A 73 11.84 2.17 -10.59
N GLU A 74 12.09 2.34 -9.30
CA GLU A 74 13.33 2.92 -8.79
C GLU A 74 14.43 1.88 -8.54
N SER A 75 14.18 0.62 -8.86
CA SER A 75 15.12 -0.49 -8.66
C SER A 75 15.63 -0.57 -7.22
N ILE A 76 14.73 -0.45 -6.26
CA ILE A 76 15.05 -0.49 -4.83
C ILE A 76 14.89 -1.92 -4.33
N SER A 77 15.90 -2.40 -3.61
CA SER A 77 15.89 -3.71 -2.96
C SER A 77 16.17 -3.55 -1.47
N CYS A 78 15.87 -4.59 -0.70
CA CYS A 78 16.10 -4.56 0.74
C CYS A 78 16.34 -5.98 1.29
N GLY A 79 16.89 -6.04 2.48
CA GLY A 79 17.00 -7.32 3.21
C GLY A 79 15.65 -7.72 3.78
N GLU A 80 15.05 -6.84 4.56
CA GLU A 80 13.75 -7.07 5.17
C GLU A 80 12.74 -6.06 4.64
N LEU A 81 11.58 -6.58 4.20
CA LEU A 81 10.47 -5.74 3.77
C LEU A 81 9.31 -5.95 4.73
N CYS A 82 8.87 -4.87 5.37
CA CYS A 82 7.73 -4.90 6.27
C CYS A 82 6.57 -4.14 5.62
N ILE A 83 5.40 -4.75 5.60
CA ILE A 83 4.20 -4.15 5.03
C ILE A 83 3.21 -3.90 6.15
N ARG A 84 2.87 -2.64 6.39
CA ARG A 84 1.97 -2.19 7.45
C ARG A 84 0.74 -1.51 6.89
N GLY A 85 -0.40 -1.85 7.46
CA GLY A 85 -1.66 -1.23 7.11
C GLY A 85 -2.70 -1.47 8.20
N ASP A 86 -3.83 -0.81 8.08
CA ASP A 86 -4.93 -0.98 9.02
C ASP A 86 -6.03 -1.88 8.47
N SER A 87 -5.82 -2.49 7.30
CA SER A 87 -6.76 -3.47 6.74
C SER A 87 -6.33 -4.87 7.11
N GLU A 88 -6.96 -5.44 8.12
CA GLU A 88 -6.69 -6.82 8.53
C GLU A 88 -6.97 -7.81 7.40
N ILE A 89 -8.05 -7.58 6.64
CA ILE A 89 -8.45 -8.48 5.55
C ILE A 89 -7.34 -8.59 4.50
N VAL A 90 -6.83 -7.46 4.02
CA VAL A 90 -5.78 -7.45 3.00
C VAL A 90 -4.51 -8.13 3.50
N LEU A 91 -4.08 -7.77 4.71
CA LEU A 91 -2.86 -8.34 5.28
C LEU A 91 -2.99 -9.85 5.50
N LYS A 92 -4.13 -10.31 6.03
CA LYS A 92 -4.36 -11.73 6.26
C LYS A 92 -4.49 -12.51 4.96
N GLN A 93 -5.01 -11.89 3.90
CA GLN A 93 -5.03 -12.52 2.58
C GLN A 93 -3.61 -12.66 2.03
N LEU A 94 -2.78 -11.63 2.14
CA LEU A 94 -1.39 -11.67 1.67
C LEU A 94 -0.56 -12.67 2.44
N GLU A 95 -0.81 -12.83 3.75
CA GLU A 95 -0.16 -13.83 4.58
C GLU A 95 -0.64 -15.26 4.30
N GLY A 96 -1.77 -15.41 3.60
CA GLY A 96 -2.34 -16.70 3.29
C GLY A 96 -3.32 -17.25 4.33
N TYR A 97 -3.66 -16.47 5.34
CA TYR A 97 -4.61 -16.90 6.38
C TYR A 97 -6.06 -16.79 5.93
N TYR A 98 -6.38 -15.80 5.09
CA TYR A 98 -7.74 -15.60 4.58
C TYR A 98 -7.78 -15.86 3.09
N ARG A 99 -8.82 -16.56 2.64
CA ARG A 99 -9.03 -16.84 1.22
C ARG A 99 -9.56 -15.60 0.50
N VAL A 100 -9.08 -15.39 -0.71
CA VAL A 100 -9.61 -14.37 -1.63
C VAL A 100 -10.66 -15.05 -2.51
N ARG A 101 -11.89 -14.53 -2.52
CA ARG A 101 -13.03 -15.24 -3.14
C ARG A 101 -13.60 -14.58 -4.38
N SER A 102 -13.72 -13.26 -4.41
CA SER A 102 -14.33 -12.60 -5.56
C SER A 102 -13.36 -12.50 -6.73
N PRO A 103 -13.84 -12.58 -7.99
CA PRO A 103 -12.97 -12.46 -9.15
C PRO A 103 -12.18 -11.16 -9.20
N LYS A 104 -12.79 -10.04 -8.83
CA LYS A 104 -12.12 -8.74 -8.80
C LYS A 104 -10.98 -8.72 -7.78
N MET A 105 -11.22 -9.27 -6.60
CA MET A 105 -10.22 -9.32 -5.53
C MET A 105 -9.11 -10.31 -5.86
N ILE A 106 -9.44 -11.44 -6.47
CA ILE A 106 -8.45 -12.43 -6.92
C ILE A 106 -7.48 -11.79 -7.91
N ARG A 107 -7.99 -10.99 -8.84
CA ARG A 107 -7.16 -10.29 -9.82
C ARG A 107 -6.19 -9.34 -9.12
N LEU A 108 -6.68 -8.52 -8.20
CA LEU A 108 -5.84 -7.58 -7.46
C LEU A 108 -4.83 -8.28 -6.58
N TYR A 109 -5.26 -9.34 -5.89
CA TYR A 109 -4.38 -10.17 -5.08
C TYR A 109 -3.23 -10.73 -5.92
N ASN A 110 -3.53 -11.30 -7.08
CA ASN A 110 -2.52 -11.84 -7.97
C ASN A 110 -1.57 -10.76 -8.50
N GLN A 111 -2.09 -9.59 -8.83
CA GLN A 111 -1.26 -8.46 -9.26
C GLN A 111 -0.28 -8.02 -8.17
N THR A 112 -0.75 -7.99 -6.92
CA THR A 112 0.10 -7.65 -5.79
C THR A 112 1.19 -8.69 -5.58
N LEU A 113 0.84 -9.98 -5.65
CA LEU A 113 1.84 -11.05 -5.55
C LEU A 113 2.87 -10.98 -6.67
N ASP A 114 2.45 -10.66 -7.89
CA ASP A 114 3.36 -10.50 -9.02
C ASP A 114 4.35 -9.35 -8.79
N LYS A 115 3.85 -8.23 -8.27
CA LYS A 115 4.72 -7.09 -7.94
C LYS A 115 5.71 -7.45 -6.84
N LEU A 116 5.25 -8.14 -5.81
CA LEU A 116 6.13 -8.59 -4.72
C LEU A 116 7.23 -9.50 -5.24
N SER A 117 6.91 -10.38 -6.20
CA SER A 117 7.92 -11.28 -6.79
C SER A 117 8.94 -10.54 -7.65
N SER A 118 8.66 -9.31 -8.06
CA SER A 118 9.58 -8.48 -8.84
C SER A 118 10.52 -7.64 -7.97
N ILE A 119 10.33 -7.66 -6.66
CA ILE A 119 11.17 -6.91 -5.72
C ILE A 119 12.14 -7.88 -5.06
N GLN A 120 13.40 -7.47 -4.97
CA GLN A 120 14.41 -8.29 -4.30
C GLN A 120 14.40 -8.00 -2.81
N TYR A 121 14.03 -9.00 -2.03
CA TYR A 121 14.10 -8.97 -0.56
C TYR A 121 14.41 -10.38 -0.06
N ASN A 122 14.98 -10.47 1.15
CA ASN A 122 15.30 -11.75 1.77
C ASN A 122 14.16 -12.25 2.66
N SER A 123 13.46 -11.33 3.32
CA SER A 123 12.33 -11.68 4.17
C SER A 123 11.25 -10.62 4.06
N ILE A 124 10.01 -11.04 4.27
CA ILE A 124 8.86 -10.14 4.25
C ILE A 124 7.99 -10.42 5.47
N THR A 125 7.49 -9.35 6.09
CA THR A 125 6.56 -9.43 7.20
C THR A 125 5.36 -8.53 6.93
N TYR A 126 4.22 -8.91 7.47
CA TYR A 126 2.98 -8.15 7.37
C TYR A 126 2.52 -7.80 8.77
N GLU A 127 2.18 -6.55 9.00
CA GLU A 127 1.86 -6.07 10.33
C GLU A 127 0.61 -5.20 10.30
N HIS A 128 -0.43 -5.66 10.99
CA HIS A 128 -1.66 -4.90 11.16
C HIS A 128 -1.44 -3.84 12.24
N ILE A 129 -1.72 -2.60 11.91
CA ILE A 129 -1.57 -1.47 12.84
C ILE A 129 -2.91 -0.77 13.01
N ASP A 130 -3.06 -0.04 14.12
CA ASP A 130 -4.24 0.76 14.37
C ASP A 130 -4.34 1.88 13.33
N ARG A 131 -5.58 2.24 13.00
CA ARG A 131 -5.85 3.31 12.03
C ARG A 131 -5.17 4.62 12.42
N ALA A 132 -5.12 4.92 13.72
CA ALA A 132 -4.46 6.15 14.22
C ALA A 132 -2.96 6.17 13.90
N LYS A 133 -2.32 5.00 13.81
CA LYS A 133 -0.90 4.87 13.48
C LYS A 133 -0.65 4.87 11.97
N ASN A 134 -1.70 4.82 11.17
CA ASN A 134 -1.64 4.83 9.71
C ASN A 134 -2.19 6.13 9.12
N TYR A 135 -2.25 7.19 9.91
CA TYR A 135 -2.96 8.41 9.52
C TYR A 135 -2.33 9.11 8.32
N GLU A 136 -1.02 9.04 8.13
CA GLU A 136 -0.37 9.69 6.99
C GLU A 136 -0.76 9.03 5.67
N ALA A 137 -0.80 7.71 5.62
CA ALA A 137 -1.28 6.99 4.45
C ALA A 137 -2.77 7.26 4.20
N ASP A 138 -3.55 7.33 5.28
CA ASP A 138 -4.97 7.68 5.21
C ASP A 138 -5.16 9.10 4.64
N GLN A 139 -4.38 10.06 5.12
CA GLN A 139 -4.41 11.43 4.60
C GLN A 139 -4.07 11.47 3.11
N ASN A 140 -3.05 10.74 2.68
CA ASN A 140 -2.65 10.67 1.28
C ASN A 140 -3.77 10.08 0.42
N ALA A 141 -4.42 9.02 0.89
CA ALA A 141 -5.53 8.40 0.17
C ALA A 141 -6.69 9.37 0.00
N ASN A 142 -7.04 10.08 1.07
CA ASN A 142 -8.12 11.08 1.02
C ASN A 142 -7.73 12.30 0.20
N GLN A 143 -6.47 12.73 0.26
CA GLN A 143 -5.99 13.87 -0.51
C GLN A 143 -6.06 13.59 -2.02
N ALA A 144 -5.78 12.35 -2.43
CA ALA A 144 -5.93 11.95 -3.83
C ALA A 144 -7.35 12.18 -4.33
N ILE A 145 -8.34 11.87 -3.49
CA ILE A 145 -9.76 12.10 -3.83
C ILE A 145 -10.07 13.60 -3.85
N ILE A 146 -9.62 14.35 -2.85
CA ILE A 146 -9.85 15.79 -2.74
C ILE A 146 -9.27 16.52 -3.95
N ASP A 147 -8.02 16.23 -4.29
CA ASP A 147 -7.33 16.91 -5.39
C ASP A 147 -8.05 16.69 -6.71
N GLU A 148 -8.53 15.47 -6.96
CA GLU A 148 -9.23 15.16 -8.20
C GLU A 148 -10.64 15.76 -8.22
N CYS A 149 -11.38 15.65 -7.13
CA CYS A 149 -12.76 16.13 -7.08
C CYS A 149 -12.84 17.64 -7.03
N ASP A 150 -11.89 18.33 -6.38
CA ASP A 150 -11.87 19.78 -6.32
C ASP A 150 -11.56 20.41 -7.69
N ASN A 151 -10.87 19.71 -8.56
CA ASN A 151 -10.58 20.17 -9.91
C ASN A 151 -11.81 20.19 -10.83
N ILE A 152 -12.93 19.68 -10.39
CA ILE A 152 -14.17 19.66 -11.16
C ILE A 152 -14.96 20.97 -11.02
N TRP A 153 -14.64 21.80 -10.02
CA TRP A 153 -15.35 23.04 -9.72
C TRP A 153 -14.75 24.28 -10.37
#